data_53362e87166eee333e8d86b149cdad2a
#
_entry.id   53362e87166eee333e8d86b149cdad2a
#
_cell.length_a   1.000
_cell.length_b   1.000
_cell.length_c   1.000
_cell.angle_alpha   90.00
_cell.angle_beta   90.00
_cell.angle_gamma   90.00
#
_symmetry.space_group_name_H-M   'P 1'
#
loop_
_entity.id
_entity.type
_entity.pdbx_description
1 polymer ?
#
loop_
_entity_poly.entity_id
_entity_poly.type
_entity_poly.pdbx_seq_one_letter_code
_entity_poly.pdbx_strand_id
1 'polypeptide(L)'
;TWLSKQFARQGYKSIAYVNFEDQKHLRGLFAENYNMERILLAIETETGQKCIPGETLIFLDEIQEANGGLTSLKYFNENAPEQHIIVAGSLLGIELHKKESFPVGKVEFLRLHPLNFEEFLLAVGENKLYDLLQQKDWTLINVFNGKFIDRLRQYYFIGGMPEAVSAFADGASFDEVREIQRNILESYNNDFSKHAPNEIVPRIRQLWSSIPAQLSRENRKFTYGLVKEGARAREYEMAMMWLKDCGLVQSVNCVKAPKYPLKAFEDMSAFKLFIVDVGLLAAMNDVDARILLKGNDIFSEYKGALTEQYAMQQLMIDHELFYWSKPNSQAEIDFLMQDEDG
;
A
#
# COMPACT_ATOMS: atom_id res chain seq x y z
N THR A 1 -11.62 1.50 -6.27
CA THR A 1 -12.97 1.67 -6.85
C THR A 1 -13.60 2.99 -6.45
N TRP A 2 -13.79 3.29 -5.15
CA TRP A 2 -14.50 4.50 -4.69
C TRP A 2 -13.85 5.79 -5.18
N LEU A 3 -12.53 5.95 -5.01
CA LEU A 3 -11.77 7.14 -5.42
C LEU A 3 -11.89 7.39 -6.93
N SER A 4 -11.76 6.36 -7.76
CA SER A 4 -11.89 6.46 -9.22
C SER A 4 -13.31 6.91 -9.63
N LYS A 5 -14.34 6.42 -8.93
CA LYS A 5 -15.72 6.86 -9.15
C LYS A 5 -15.95 8.32 -8.74
N GLN A 6 -15.33 8.78 -7.64
CA GLN A 6 -15.41 10.19 -7.24
C GLN A 6 -14.66 11.10 -8.21
N PHE A 7 -13.47 10.70 -8.64
CA PHE A 7 -12.71 11.42 -9.68
C PHE A 7 -13.54 11.57 -10.97
N ALA A 8 -14.19 10.47 -11.41
CA ALA A 8 -15.06 10.53 -12.58
C ALA A 8 -16.21 11.55 -12.42
N ARG A 9 -16.86 11.58 -11.25
CA ARG A 9 -17.95 12.53 -10.97
C ARG A 9 -17.52 14.00 -11.00
N GLN A 10 -16.28 14.27 -10.67
CA GLN A 10 -15.75 15.64 -10.66
C GLN A 10 -15.23 16.09 -12.02
N GLY A 11 -14.66 15.18 -12.80
CA GLY A 11 -13.93 15.50 -14.02
C GLY A 11 -14.63 15.12 -15.34
N TYR A 12 -15.70 14.30 -15.28
CA TYR A 12 -16.35 13.75 -16.48
C TYR A 12 -17.87 13.91 -16.43
N LYS A 13 -18.50 13.91 -17.60
CA LYS A 13 -19.97 13.94 -17.70
C LYS A 13 -20.60 12.59 -17.36
N SER A 14 -19.88 11.49 -17.64
CA SER A 14 -20.34 10.13 -17.36
C SER A 14 -19.17 9.19 -17.05
N ILE A 15 -19.49 8.03 -16.48
CA ILE A 15 -18.56 6.94 -16.22
C ILE A 15 -19.11 5.64 -16.80
N ALA A 16 -18.32 4.97 -17.63
CA ALA A 16 -18.56 3.61 -18.10
C ALA A 16 -17.80 2.64 -17.20
N TYR A 17 -18.46 2.13 -16.17
CA TYR A 17 -17.86 1.29 -15.14
C TYR A 17 -18.14 -0.19 -15.40
N VAL A 18 -17.10 -1.00 -15.54
CA VAL A 18 -17.15 -2.46 -15.70
C VAL A 18 -16.31 -3.11 -14.61
N ASN A 19 -16.89 -4.07 -13.88
CA ASN A 19 -16.19 -4.91 -12.91
C ASN A 19 -16.17 -6.36 -13.42
N PHE A 20 -14.99 -6.89 -13.76
CA PHE A 20 -14.84 -8.22 -14.35
C PHE A 20 -15.00 -9.36 -13.34
N GLU A 21 -14.97 -9.10 -12.03
CA GLU A 21 -15.31 -10.09 -11.01
C GLU A 21 -16.81 -10.34 -10.97
N ASP A 22 -17.63 -9.26 -11.03
CA ASP A 22 -19.08 -9.30 -10.99
C ASP A 22 -19.68 -9.68 -12.35
N GLN A 23 -19.23 -9.01 -13.42
CA GLN A 23 -19.74 -9.14 -14.79
C GLN A 23 -18.99 -10.25 -15.56
N LYS A 24 -19.08 -11.48 -15.03
CA LYS A 24 -18.31 -12.66 -15.53
C LYS A 24 -18.46 -12.93 -17.03
N HIS A 25 -19.61 -12.57 -17.62
CA HIS A 25 -19.86 -12.71 -19.05
C HIS A 25 -18.95 -11.83 -19.91
N LEU A 26 -18.39 -10.75 -19.36
CA LEU A 26 -17.44 -9.89 -20.06
C LEU A 26 -15.99 -10.34 -19.97
N ARG A 27 -15.67 -11.37 -19.18
CA ARG A 27 -14.28 -11.86 -19.03
C ARG A 27 -13.63 -12.27 -20.35
N GLY A 28 -14.43 -12.69 -21.34
CA GLY A 28 -13.96 -13.02 -22.69
C GLY A 28 -13.87 -11.83 -23.65
N LEU A 29 -14.13 -10.62 -23.22
CA LEU A 29 -14.23 -9.42 -24.08
C LEU A 29 -12.97 -9.21 -24.95
N PHE A 30 -11.80 -9.45 -24.39
CA PHE A 30 -10.49 -9.24 -25.03
C PHE A 30 -9.86 -10.52 -25.59
N ALA A 31 -10.50 -11.69 -25.43
CA ALA A 31 -9.88 -12.98 -25.72
C ALA A 31 -9.68 -13.24 -27.21
N GLU A 32 -10.57 -12.76 -28.08
CA GLU A 32 -10.54 -13.05 -29.51
C GLU A 32 -9.71 -12.05 -30.32
N ASN A 33 -9.90 -10.76 -30.04
CA ASN A 33 -9.20 -9.67 -30.73
C ASN A 33 -9.34 -8.36 -29.95
N TYR A 34 -8.52 -7.38 -30.34
CA TYR A 34 -8.47 -6.05 -29.74
C TYR A 34 -9.10 -4.98 -30.68
N ASN A 35 -10.21 -5.32 -31.34
CA ASN A 35 -10.96 -4.34 -32.12
C ASN A 35 -11.64 -3.34 -31.19
N MET A 36 -11.20 -2.08 -31.23
CA MET A 36 -11.66 -1.02 -30.30
C MET A 36 -13.13 -0.70 -30.49
N GLU A 37 -13.65 -0.65 -31.72
CA GLU A 37 -15.09 -0.39 -31.97
C GLU A 37 -15.97 -1.45 -31.31
N ARG A 38 -15.58 -2.74 -31.43
CA ARG A 38 -16.29 -3.86 -30.80
C ARG A 38 -16.22 -3.79 -29.27
N ILE A 39 -15.02 -3.46 -28.73
CA ILE A 39 -14.81 -3.37 -27.29
C ILE A 39 -15.61 -2.20 -26.69
N LEU A 40 -15.53 -1.01 -27.30
CA LEU A 40 -16.28 0.15 -26.85
C LEU A 40 -17.80 -0.09 -26.94
N LEU A 41 -18.29 -0.68 -28.03
CA LEU A 41 -19.70 -1.07 -28.17
C LEU A 41 -20.15 -2.03 -27.07
N ALA A 42 -19.32 -3.01 -26.68
CA ALA A 42 -19.64 -3.93 -25.59
C ALA A 42 -19.71 -3.22 -24.25
N ILE A 43 -18.76 -2.30 -23.96
CA ILE A 43 -18.76 -1.48 -22.75
C ILE A 43 -20.00 -0.58 -22.72
N GLU A 44 -20.35 0.07 -23.82
CA GLU A 44 -21.55 0.90 -23.95
C GLU A 44 -22.84 0.10 -23.73
N THR A 45 -22.90 -1.11 -24.31
CA THR A 45 -24.06 -2.00 -24.16
C THR A 45 -24.25 -2.42 -22.71
N GLU A 46 -23.17 -2.76 -22.02
CA GLU A 46 -23.22 -3.19 -20.63
C GLU A 46 -23.58 -2.06 -19.68
N THR A 47 -22.95 -0.88 -19.88
CA THR A 47 -23.07 0.23 -18.95
C THR A 47 -24.23 1.18 -19.25
N GLY A 48 -24.77 1.12 -20.46
CA GLY A 48 -25.75 2.08 -20.96
C GLY A 48 -25.18 3.49 -21.18
N GLN A 49 -23.84 3.63 -21.11
CA GLN A 49 -23.14 4.92 -21.26
C GLN A 49 -22.39 4.93 -22.59
N LYS A 50 -22.50 6.01 -23.35
CA LYS A 50 -21.66 6.20 -24.55
C LYS A 50 -20.24 6.52 -24.15
N CYS A 51 -19.26 5.88 -24.77
CA CYS A 51 -17.83 6.13 -24.59
C CYS A 51 -17.38 7.32 -25.43
N ILE A 52 -17.74 8.54 -25.01
CA ILE A 52 -17.39 9.78 -25.72
C ILE A 52 -16.02 10.26 -25.23
N PRO A 53 -15.02 10.43 -26.14
CA PRO A 53 -13.69 10.93 -25.80
C PRO A 53 -13.74 12.25 -25.01
N GLY A 54 -12.99 12.31 -23.91
CA GLY A 54 -12.93 13.48 -23.03
C GLY A 54 -14.18 13.78 -22.19
N GLU A 55 -15.32 13.11 -22.45
CA GLU A 55 -16.55 13.29 -21.68
C GLU A 55 -16.89 12.09 -20.79
N THR A 56 -16.51 10.88 -21.22
CA THR A 56 -16.77 9.64 -20.49
C THR A 56 -15.46 9.04 -19.99
N LEU A 57 -15.37 8.80 -18.69
CA LEU A 57 -14.27 7.98 -18.13
C LEU A 57 -14.66 6.50 -18.23
N ILE A 58 -13.82 5.71 -18.88
CA ILE A 58 -13.94 4.26 -18.88
C ILE A 58 -13.18 3.74 -17.63
N PHE A 59 -13.88 3.02 -16.75
CA PHE A 59 -13.25 2.44 -15.56
C PHE A 59 -13.42 0.93 -15.57
N LEU A 60 -12.31 0.21 -15.76
CA LEU A 60 -12.24 -1.25 -15.81
C LEU A 60 -11.67 -1.76 -14.48
N ASP A 61 -12.54 -2.31 -13.65
CA ASP A 61 -12.19 -2.80 -12.31
C ASP A 61 -11.97 -4.32 -12.35
N GLU A 62 -11.03 -4.82 -11.54
CA GLU A 62 -10.58 -6.22 -11.52
C GLU A 62 -10.18 -6.73 -12.93
N ILE A 63 -9.38 -5.91 -13.63
CA ILE A 63 -9.00 -6.15 -15.04
C ILE A 63 -8.26 -7.49 -15.23
N GLN A 64 -7.58 -8.00 -14.20
CA GLN A 64 -6.89 -9.30 -14.23
C GLN A 64 -7.85 -10.49 -14.40
N GLU A 65 -9.14 -10.31 -14.08
CA GLU A 65 -10.16 -11.32 -14.29
C GLU A 65 -10.59 -11.44 -15.76
N ALA A 66 -10.24 -10.46 -16.60
CA ALA A 66 -10.54 -10.46 -18.02
C ALA A 66 -9.40 -11.10 -18.82
N ASN A 67 -9.70 -12.13 -19.64
CA ASN A 67 -8.72 -12.79 -20.49
C ASN A 67 -8.14 -11.80 -21.52
N GLY A 68 -6.84 -11.51 -21.42
CA GLY A 68 -6.19 -10.49 -22.26
C GLY A 68 -6.44 -9.05 -21.84
N GLY A 69 -7.05 -8.82 -20.66
CA GLY A 69 -7.40 -7.50 -20.16
C GLY A 69 -6.22 -6.57 -20.03
N LEU A 70 -5.12 -6.99 -19.40
CA LEU A 70 -3.90 -6.16 -19.28
C LEU A 70 -3.27 -5.86 -20.64
N THR A 71 -3.25 -6.85 -21.55
CA THR A 71 -2.74 -6.67 -22.91
C THR A 71 -3.58 -5.68 -23.71
N SER A 72 -4.90 -5.58 -23.44
CA SER A 72 -5.79 -4.64 -24.15
C SER A 72 -5.41 -3.18 -23.96
N LEU A 73 -4.75 -2.83 -22.85
CA LEU A 73 -4.33 -1.47 -22.56
C LEU A 73 -3.35 -0.91 -23.60
N LYS A 74 -2.50 -1.77 -24.16
CA LYS A 74 -1.65 -1.40 -25.29
C LYS A 74 -2.49 -0.92 -26.48
N TYR A 75 -3.53 -1.68 -26.81
CA TYR A 75 -4.37 -1.39 -27.99
C TYR A 75 -5.29 -0.20 -27.75
N PHE A 76 -5.74 0.04 -26.53
CA PHE A 76 -6.42 1.30 -26.18
C PHE A 76 -5.50 2.48 -26.42
N ASN A 77 -4.27 2.45 -25.95
CA ASN A 77 -3.30 3.52 -26.15
C ASN A 77 -2.96 3.75 -27.63
N GLU A 78 -2.87 2.69 -28.44
CA GLU A 78 -2.48 2.77 -29.84
C GLU A 78 -3.65 3.11 -30.79
N ASN A 79 -4.86 2.60 -30.51
CA ASN A 79 -6.00 2.64 -31.45
C ASN A 79 -7.17 3.50 -30.96
N ALA A 80 -7.15 3.94 -29.70
CA ALA A 80 -8.15 4.84 -29.12
C ALA A 80 -7.53 5.77 -28.06
N PRO A 81 -6.43 6.49 -28.40
CA PRO A 81 -5.66 7.31 -27.46
C PRO A 81 -6.46 8.47 -26.86
N GLU A 82 -7.57 8.85 -27.51
CA GLU A 82 -8.49 9.89 -27.03
C GLU A 82 -9.42 9.42 -25.91
N GLN A 83 -9.50 8.11 -25.67
CA GLN A 83 -10.31 7.55 -24.57
C GLN A 83 -9.56 7.65 -23.24
N HIS A 84 -10.19 8.23 -22.25
CA HIS A 84 -9.64 8.26 -20.90
C HIS A 84 -10.04 6.99 -20.14
N ILE A 85 -9.05 6.24 -19.70
CA ILE A 85 -9.24 4.93 -19.09
C ILE A 85 -8.51 4.86 -17.77
N ILE A 86 -9.21 4.40 -16.73
CA ILE A 86 -8.62 3.95 -15.47
C ILE A 86 -8.83 2.45 -15.37
N VAL A 87 -7.81 1.73 -14.96
CA VAL A 87 -7.91 0.32 -14.62
C VAL A 87 -7.50 0.09 -13.18
N ALA A 88 -8.18 -0.83 -12.50
CA ALA A 88 -7.85 -1.22 -11.15
C ALA A 88 -7.87 -2.75 -11.02
N GLY A 89 -7.14 -3.24 -10.02
CA GLY A 89 -7.14 -4.64 -9.64
C GLY A 89 -6.33 -4.83 -8.38
N SER A 90 -6.81 -5.67 -7.48
CA SER A 90 -6.22 -5.91 -6.16
C SER A 90 -4.86 -6.61 -6.22
N LEU A 91 -4.55 -7.29 -7.34
CA LEU A 91 -3.36 -8.12 -7.52
C LEU A 91 -2.57 -7.75 -8.79
N LEU A 92 -2.70 -6.52 -9.27
CA LEU A 92 -2.01 -6.09 -10.49
C LEU A 92 -0.50 -6.31 -10.41
N GLY A 93 0.14 -6.07 -9.27
CA GLY A 93 1.57 -6.31 -9.09
C GLY A 93 1.99 -7.76 -9.38
N ILE A 94 1.17 -8.75 -9.01
CA ILE A 94 1.43 -10.17 -9.28
C ILE A 94 1.19 -10.50 -10.75
N GLU A 95 0.10 -10.01 -11.33
CA GLU A 95 -0.26 -10.28 -12.72
C GLU A 95 0.78 -9.72 -13.70
N LEU A 96 1.49 -8.64 -13.34
CA LEU A 96 2.59 -8.08 -14.13
C LEU A 96 3.73 -9.07 -14.36
N HIS A 97 3.90 -10.06 -13.49
CA HIS A 97 4.93 -11.10 -13.61
C HIS A 97 4.44 -12.38 -14.31
N LYS A 98 3.15 -12.49 -14.63
CA LYS A 98 2.64 -13.59 -15.43
C LYS A 98 2.98 -13.39 -16.92
N LYS A 99 2.88 -14.46 -17.71
CA LYS A 99 3.30 -14.53 -19.13
C LYS A 99 2.55 -13.59 -20.10
N GLU A 100 1.59 -12.81 -19.66
CA GLU A 100 0.89 -11.86 -20.52
C GLU A 100 1.77 -10.63 -20.81
N SER A 101 1.74 -10.18 -22.07
CA SER A 101 2.51 -9.03 -22.53
C SER A 101 1.98 -7.76 -21.86
N PHE A 102 2.66 -7.32 -20.80
CA PHE A 102 2.33 -6.04 -20.17
C PHE A 102 2.74 -4.88 -21.09
N PRO A 103 1.89 -3.84 -21.26
CA PRO A 103 2.12 -2.71 -22.16
C PRO A 103 3.13 -1.70 -21.58
N VAL A 104 4.41 -2.06 -21.53
CA VAL A 104 5.50 -1.21 -21.05
C VAL A 104 5.52 0.12 -21.80
N GLY A 105 5.55 1.23 -21.08
CA GLY A 105 5.59 2.58 -21.64
C GLY A 105 4.27 3.08 -22.25
N LYS A 106 3.16 2.33 -22.09
CA LYS A 106 1.82 2.68 -22.60
C LYS A 106 0.80 2.96 -21.49
N VAL A 107 1.18 2.75 -20.26
CA VAL A 107 0.36 2.96 -19.05
C VAL A 107 1.18 3.66 -17.99
N GLU A 108 0.53 4.48 -17.19
CA GLU A 108 1.07 5.09 -15.99
C GLU A 108 0.53 4.35 -14.77
N PHE A 109 1.38 4.15 -13.76
CA PHE A 109 1.01 3.50 -12.52
C PHE A 109 0.76 4.54 -11.43
N LEU A 110 -0.41 4.46 -10.82
CA LEU A 110 -0.71 5.17 -9.60
C LEU A 110 -0.78 4.16 -8.45
N ARG A 111 0.11 4.30 -7.48
CA ARG A 111 0.07 3.50 -6.24
C ARG A 111 -0.81 4.19 -5.22
N LEU A 112 -1.77 3.46 -4.68
CA LEU A 112 -2.61 3.94 -3.60
C LEU A 112 -2.03 3.42 -2.28
N HIS A 113 -1.56 4.35 -1.45
CA HIS A 113 -1.07 4.07 -0.10
C HIS A 113 -2.20 4.23 0.92
N PRO A 114 -2.07 3.62 2.13
CA PRO A 114 -2.90 4.02 3.26
C PRO A 114 -2.80 5.53 3.51
N LEU A 115 -3.83 6.14 4.10
CA LEU A 115 -3.80 7.56 4.42
C LEU A 115 -2.56 7.87 5.27
N ASN A 116 -1.86 8.94 4.91
CA ASN A 116 -0.78 9.46 5.72
C ASN A 116 -1.33 10.25 6.94
N PHE A 117 -0.46 10.77 7.79
CA PHE A 117 -0.91 11.47 9.00
C PHE A 117 -1.64 12.77 8.68
N GLU A 118 -1.25 13.48 7.63
CA GLU A 118 -1.91 14.72 7.20
C GLU A 118 -3.33 14.43 6.67
N GLU A 119 -3.48 13.41 5.85
CA GLU A 119 -4.78 12.94 5.36
C GLU A 119 -5.68 12.43 6.50
N PHE A 120 -5.09 11.76 7.50
CA PHE A 120 -5.80 11.37 8.72
C PHE A 120 -6.31 12.59 9.49
N LEU A 121 -5.50 13.64 9.67
CA LEU A 121 -5.94 14.88 10.33
C LEU A 121 -7.15 15.50 9.62
N LEU A 122 -7.14 15.54 8.28
CA LEU A 122 -8.27 16.03 7.50
C LEU A 122 -9.50 15.13 7.69
N ALA A 123 -9.33 13.81 7.65
CA ALA A 123 -10.42 12.86 7.81
C ALA A 123 -11.13 12.96 9.17
N VAL A 124 -10.37 13.24 10.24
CA VAL A 124 -10.92 13.41 11.60
C VAL A 124 -11.32 14.87 11.92
N GLY A 125 -11.34 15.76 10.92
CA GLY A 125 -11.79 17.13 11.07
C GLY A 125 -10.79 18.11 11.69
N GLU A 126 -9.52 17.73 11.84
CA GLU A 126 -8.46 18.58 12.41
C GLU A 126 -7.80 19.49 11.36
N ASN A 127 -8.61 20.18 10.56
CA ASN A 127 -8.16 21.05 9.47
C ASN A 127 -7.12 22.09 9.92
N LYS A 128 -7.25 22.67 11.15
CA LYS A 128 -6.31 23.65 11.64
C LYS A 128 -4.94 23.08 11.96
N LEU A 129 -4.87 21.85 12.47
CA LEU A 129 -3.59 21.18 12.68
C LEU A 129 -2.94 20.83 11.34
N TYR A 130 -3.72 20.38 10.37
CA TYR A 130 -3.27 20.17 8.99
C TYR A 130 -2.69 21.47 8.39
N ASP A 131 -3.40 22.60 8.47
CA ASP A 131 -2.94 23.88 7.95
C ASP A 131 -1.59 24.32 8.56
N LEU A 132 -1.39 24.08 9.87
CA LEU A 132 -0.12 24.39 10.54
C LEU A 132 1.04 23.53 10.00
N LEU A 133 0.80 22.25 9.69
CA LEU A 133 1.81 21.39 9.06
C LEU A 133 2.15 21.88 7.65
N GLN A 134 1.14 22.20 6.84
CA GLN A 134 1.34 22.71 5.46
C GLN A 134 2.12 24.04 5.45
N GLN A 135 1.83 24.92 6.39
CA GLN A 135 2.54 26.21 6.52
C GLN A 135 3.92 26.06 7.15
N LYS A 136 4.26 24.88 7.71
CA LYS A 136 5.50 24.61 8.44
C LYS A 136 5.75 25.64 9.57
N ASP A 137 4.67 26.09 10.24
CA ASP A 137 4.78 27.00 11.38
C ASP A 137 5.23 26.26 12.64
N TRP A 138 6.53 26.03 12.70
CA TRP A 138 7.17 25.28 13.80
C TRP A 138 6.92 25.91 15.17
N THR A 139 6.70 27.22 15.24
CA THR A 139 6.41 27.92 16.50
C THR A 139 5.03 27.52 17.01
N LEU A 140 3.99 27.59 16.18
CA LEU A 140 2.65 27.18 16.56
C LEU A 140 2.52 25.66 16.70
N ILE A 141 3.21 24.87 15.88
CA ILE A 141 3.28 23.42 16.05
C ILE A 141 3.79 23.07 17.45
N ASN A 142 4.85 23.73 17.93
CA ASN A 142 5.35 23.53 19.29
C ASN A 142 4.34 23.96 20.38
N VAL A 143 3.62 25.05 20.18
CA VAL A 143 2.55 25.48 21.11
C VAL A 143 1.45 24.43 21.22
N PHE A 144 1.07 23.80 20.08
CA PHE A 144 0.04 22.78 20.01
C PHE A 144 0.58 21.34 20.05
N ASN A 145 1.84 21.15 20.44
CA ASN A 145 2.50 19.85 20.45
C ASN A 145 1.66 18.75 21.15
N GLY A 146 1.02 19.07 22.28
CA GLY A 146 0.15 18.11 22.98
C GLY A 146 -0.97 17.56 22.09
N LYS A 147 -1.62 18.42 21.29
CA LYS A 147 -2.68 18.00 20.36
C LYS A 147 -2.12 17.13 19.25
N PHE A 148 -0.98 17.51 18.67
CA PHE A 148 -0.33 16.70 17.63
C PHE A 148 0.05 15.30 18.16
N ILE A 149 0.64 15.24 19.35
CA ILE A 149 1.01 13.96 19.98
C ILE A 149 -0.22 13.09 20.26
N ASP A 150 -1.33 13.67 20.72
CA ASP A 150 -2.56 12.90 20.95
C ASP A 150 -3.14 12.35 19.65
N ARG A 151 -3.16 13.15 18.56
CA ARG A 151 -3.58 12.67 17.23
C ARG A 151 -2.60 11.65 16.65
N LEU A 152 -1.30 11.82 16.85
CA LEU A 152 -0.29 10.85 16.41
C LEU A 152 -0.45 9.51 17.14
N ARG A 153 -0.73 9.50 18.44
CA ARG A 153 -1.04 8.29 19.21
C ARG A 153 -2.29 7.59 18.69
N GLN A 154 -3.33 8.36 18.34
CA GLN A 154 -4.52 7.82 17.72
C GLN A 154 -4.18 7.18 16.36
N TYR A 155 -3.40 7.89 15.53
CA TYR A 155 -2.96 7.36 14.24
C TYR A 155 -2.13 6.07 14.38
N TYR A 156 -1.28 5.95 15.39
CA TYR A 156 -0.53 4.70 15.65
C TYR A 156 -1.46 3.52 15.94
N PHE A 157 -2.62 3.79 16.54
CA PHE A 157 -3.60 2.73 16.82
C PHE A 157 -4.51 2.46 15.61
N ILE A 158 -5.02 3.51 14.97
CA ILE A 158 -6.02 3.43 13.90
C ILE A 158 -5.35 3.08 12.57
N GLY A 159 -4.18 3.67 12.30
CA GLY A 159 -3.49 3.57 11.02
C GLY A 159 -4.11 4.47 9.95
N GLY A 160 -3.73 4.19 8.71
CA GLY A 160 -4.21 4.89 7.51
C GLY A 160 -5.14 4.04 6.64
N MET A 161 -5.58 2.86 7.09
CA MET A 161 -6.54 2.07 6.32
C MET A 161 -7.87 2.81 6.20
N PRO A 162 -8.37 3.09 4.97
CA PRO A 162 -9.52 3.98 4.78
C PRO A 162 -10.77 3.59 5.57
N GLU A 163 -11.08 2.29 5.66
CA GLU A 163 -12.24 1.80 6.40
C GLU A 163 -12.12 2.09 7.90
N ALA A 164 -10.94 1.85 8.48
CA ALA A 164 -10.65 2.11 9.89
C ALA A 164 -10.71 3.61 10.21
N VAL A 165 -10.14 4.44 9.33
CA VAL A 165 -10.15 5.91 9.49
C VAL A 165 -11.56 6.47 9.34
N SER A 166 -12.33 6.01 8.35
CA SER A 166 -13.72 6.45 8.14
C SER A 166 -14.59 6.10 9.35
N ALA A 167 -14.53 4.86 9.83
CA ALA A 167 -15.30 4.44 11.00
C ALA A 167 -14.96 5.30 12.22
N PHE A 168 -13.67 5.56 12.48
CA PHE A 168 -13.25 6.41 13.59
C PHE A 168 -13.74 7.86 13.42
N ALA A 169 -13.65 8.43 12.22
CA ALA A 169 -14.14 9.78 11.93
C ALA A 169 -15.67 9.90 12.13
N ASP A 170 -16.41 8.82 11.88
CA ASP A 170 -17.85 8.71 12.10
C ASP A 170 -18.22 8.40 13.56
N GLY A 171 -17.23 8.29 14.48
CA GLY A 171 -17.43 8.16 15.91
C GLY A 171 -17.35 6.72 16.45
N ALA A 172 -16.84 5.76 15.68
CA ALA A 172 -16.61 4.42 16.18
C ALA A 172 -15.61 4.40 17.34
N SER A 173 -15.81 3.50 18.28
CA SER A 173 -14.88 3.24 19.38
C SER A 173 -13.60 2.59 18.92
N PHE A 174 -12.54 2.64 19.73
CA PHE A 174 -11.30 1.94 19.43
C PHE A 174 -11.46 0.41 19.33
N ASP A 175 -12.40 -0.16 20.04
CA ASP A 175 -12.70 -1.61 19.95
C ASP A 175 -13.32 -1.95 18.59
N GLU A 176 -14.25 -1.14 18.10
CA GLU A 176 -14.85 -1.31 16.75
C GLU A 176 -13.80 -1.12 15.66
N VAL A 177 -12.92 -0.13 15.78
CA VAL A 177 -11.79 0.04 14.85
C VAL A 177 -10.87 -1.19 14.86
N ARG A 178 -10.60 -1.76 16.05
CA ARG A 178 -9.79 -2.99 16.17
C ARG A 178 -10.45 -4.18 15.48
N GLU A 179 -11.77 -4.32 15.53
CA GLU A 179 -12.49 -5.36 14.78
C GLU A 179 -12.35 -5.18 13.27
N ILE A 180 -12.47 -3.95 12.77
CA ILE A 180 -12.23 -3.64 11.35
C ILE A 180 -10.81 -4.06 10.94
N GLN A 181 -9.80 -3.70 11.72
CA GLN A 181 -8.40 -4.07 11.44
C GLN A 181 -8.19 -5.59 11.42
N ARG A 182 -8.81 -6.32 12.36
CA ARG A 182 -8.76 -7.79 12.38
C ARG A 182 -9.41 -8.40 11.15
N ASN A 183 -10.55 -7.86 10.72
CA ASN A 183 -11.23 -8.31 9.49
C ASN A 183 -10.37 -8.05 8.24
N ILE A 184 -9.66 -6.92 8.16
CA ILE A 184 -8.72 -6.63 7.08
C ILE A 184 -7.57 -7.66 7.08
N LEU A 185 -6.97 -7.94 8.24
CA LEU A 185 -5.89 -8.92 8.38
C LEU A 185 -6.36 -10.34 8.02
N GLU A 186 -7.58 -10.70 8.40
CA GLU A 186 -8.18 -11.99 8.03
C GLU A 186 -8.44 -12.08 6.52
N SER A 187 -8.91 -10.99 5.91
CA SER A 187 -9.11 -10.90 4.46
C SER A 187 -7.79 -11.13 3.72
N TYR A 188 -6.68 -10.54 4.15
CA TYR A 188 -5.36 -10.79 3.58
C TYR A 188 -4.94 -12.27 3.71
N ASN A 189 -5.17 -12.89 4.88
CA ASN A 189 -4.89 -14.32 5.08
C ASN A 189 -5.71 -15.21 4.15
N ASN A 190 -6.94 -14.84 3.84
CA ASN A 190 -7.81 -15.54 2.88
C ASN A 190 -7.30 -15.36 1.44
N ASP A 191 -6.88 -14.15 1.08
CA ASP A 191 -6.31 -13.82 -0.23
C ASP A 191 -5.02 -14.59 -0.50
N PHE A 192 -4.19 -14.84 0.52
CA PHE A 192 -3.01 -15.72 0.38
C PHE A 192 -3.38 -17.10 -0.14
N SER A 193 -4.48 -17.67 0.34
CA SER A 193 -4.94 -18.99 -0.08
C SER A 193 -5.65 -18.98 -1.43
N LYS A 194 -6.32 -17.88 -1.78
CA LYS A 194 -7.11 -17.75 -3.02
C LYS A 194 -6.23 -17.49 -4.24
N HIS A 195 -5.16 -16.70 -4.08
CA HIS A 195 -4.45 -16.13 -5.20
C HIS A 195 -2.98 -16.55 -5.31
N ALA A 196 -2.34 -16.94 -4.21
CA ALA A 196 -0.95 -17.41 -4.29
C ALA A 196 -0.86 -18.88 -4.73
N PRO A 197 0.23 -19.28 -5.40
CA PRO A 197 0.50 -20.70 -5.65
C PRO A 197 0.51 -21.50 -4.35
N ASN A 198 -0.18 -22.64 -4.34
CA ASN A 198 -0.39 -23.46 -3.13
C ASN A 198 0.92 -23.82 -2.41
N GLU A 199 2.02 -24.01 -3.16
CA GLU A 199 3.32 -24.40 -2.62
C GLU A 199 3.97 -23.31 -1.77
N ILE A 200 3.64 -22.04 -2.01
CA ILE A 200 4.24 -20.90 -1.27
C ILE A 200 3.34 -20.34 -0.17
N VAL A 201 2.03 -20.67 -0.15
CA VAL A 201 1.08 -20.15 0.87
C VAL A 201 1.56 -20.37 2.31
N PRO A 202 2.08 -21.55 2.70
CA PRO A 202 2.58 -21.73 4.06
C PRO A 202 3.75 -20.80 4.40
N ARG A 203 4.62 -20.53 3.42
CA ARG A 203 5.78 -19.64 3.60
C ARG A 203 5.37 -18.17 3.66
N ILE A 204 4.36 -17.75 2.87
CA ILE A 204 3.76 -16.43 2.96
C ILE A 204 3.22 -16.19 4.37
N ARG A 205 2.43 -17.13 4.91
CA ARG A 205 1.88 -17.02 6.26
C ARG A 205 2.96 -16.95 7.34
N GLN A 206 4.01 -17.75 7.21
CA GLN A 206 5.14 -17.74 8.15
C GLN A 206 5.87 -16.39 8.10
N LEU A 207 6.17 -15.85 6.91
CA LEU A 207 6.78 -14.52 6.75
C LEU A 207 5.89 -13.45 7.37
N TRP A 208 4.62 -13.40 6.97
CA TRP A 208 3.64 -12.43 7.45
C TRP A 208 3.54 -12.42 8.97
N SER A 209 3.36 -13.58 9.58
CA SER A 209 3.26 -13.71 11.04
C SER A 209 4.55 -13.36 11.78
N SER A 210 5.71 -13.41 11.13
CA SER A 210 7.00 -13.09 11.75
C SER A 210 7.31 -11.60 11.84
N ILE A 211 6.64 -10.76 11.02
CA ILE A 211 6.96 -9.33 10.89
C ILE A 211 6.92 -8.59 12.24
N PRO A 212 5.89 -8.75 13.08
CA PRO A 212 5.85 -8.09 14.38
C PRO A 212 7.07 -8.40 15.26
N ALA A 213 7.49 -9.67 15.29
CA ALA A 213 8.66 -10.09 16.04
C ALA A 213 9.99 -9.57 15.44
N GLN A 214 10.05 -9.42 14.10
CA GLN A 214 11.21 -8.81 13.43
C GLN A 214 11.39 -7.34 13.83
N LEU A 215 10.29 -6.57 13.82
CA LEU A 215 10.27 -5.14 14.13
C LEU A 215 10.43 -4.83 15.62
N SER A 216 10.09 -5.77 16.51
CA SER A 216 10.23 -5.59 17.98
C SER A 216 11.67 -5.67 18.47
N ARG A 217 12.62 -6.09 17.61
CA ARG A 217 14.03 -6.24 18.01
C ARG A 217 14.76 -4.91 17.96
N GLU A 218 15.78 -4.76 18.79
CA GLU A 218 16.67 -3.60 18.80
C GLU A 218 17.31 -3.35 17.42
N ASN A 219 17.84 -4.43 16.80
CA ASN A 219 18.27 -4.41 15.40
C ASN A 219 17.16 -5.00 14.52
N ARG A 220 16.40 -4.16 13.83
CA ARG A 220 15.24 -4.53 13.02
C ARG A 220 15.58 -5.13 11.65
N LYS A 221 16.85 -5.50 11.46
CA LYS A 221 17.28 -6.24 10.26
C LYS A 221 16.52 -7.55 10.16
N PHE A 222 15.93 -7.82 9.00
CA PHE A 222 15.17 -9.04 8.76
C PHE A 222 16.06 -10.28 8.89
N THR A 223 15.59 -11.28 9.63
CA THR A 223 16.33 -12.50 9.90
C THR A 223 15.44 -13.73 9.63
N TYR A 224 15.79 -14.53 8.64
CA TYR A 224 15.02 -15.74 8.28
C TYR A 224 14.92 -16.75 9.44
N GLY A 225 15.92 -16.83 10.31
CA GLY A 225 15.86 -17.68 11.50
C GLY A 225 14.74 -17.36 12.48
N LEU A 226 14.18 -16.14 12.45
CA LEU A 226 12.97 -15.77 13.23
C LEU A 226 11.67 -16.21 12.55
N VAL A 227 11.68 -16.46 11.26
CA VAL A 227 10.51 -17.03 10.57
C VAL A 227 10.35 -18.49 10.97
N LYS A 228 11.46 -19.23 10.96
CA LYS A 228 11.55 -20.63 11.38
C LYS A 228 13.00 -20.95 11.66
N GLU A 229 13.27 -21.76 12.68
CA GLU A 229 14.61 -22.25 12.97
C GLU A 229 15.23 -22.97 11.77
N GLY A 230 16.45 -22.59 11.38
CA GLY A 230 17.14 -23.12 10.21
C GLY A 230 16.66 -22.61 8.85
N ALA A 231 15.70 -21.67 8.79
CA ALA A 231 15.19 -21.11 7.55
C ALA A 231 16.27 -20.39 6.75
N ARG A 232 16.25 -20.58 5.43
CA ARG A 232 17.19 -19.96 4.48
C ARG A 232 16.46 -19.04 3.51
N ALA A 233 17.09 -17.94 3.09
CA ALA A 233 16.54 -16.94 2.18
C ALA A 233 15.88 -17.57 0.94
N ARG A 234 16.57 -18.48 0.27
CA ARG A 234 16.10 -19.14 -0.97
C ARG A 234 14.75 -19.88 -0.84
N GLU A 235 14.39 -20.29 0.39
CA GLU A 235 13.15 -21.03 0.65
C GLU A 235 11.94 -20.10 0.72
N TYR A 236 12.18 -18.83 1.00
CA TYR A 236 11.15 -17.80 1.19
C TYR A 236 11.15 -16.73 0.10
N GLU A 237 12.06 -16.80 -0.87
CA GLU A 237 12.23 -15.78 -1.92
C GLU A 237 10.92 -15.50 -2.66
N MET A 238 10.26 -16.55 -3.18
CA MET A 238 8.99 -16.41 -3.89
C MET A 238 7.87 -15.86 -2.99
N ALA A 239 7.83 -16.27 -1.73
CA ALA A 239 6.84 -15.78 -0.78
C ALA A 239 7.08 -14.29 -0.43
N MET A 240 8.33 -13.88 -0.30
CA MET A 240 8.71 -12.49 -0.08
C MET A 240 8.36 -11.60 -1.28
N MET A 241 8.68 -12.06 -2.51
CA MET A 241 8.31 -11.36 -3.74
C MET A 241 6.79 -11.19 -3.81
N TRP A 242 6.05 -12.27 -3.57
CA TRP A 242 4.59 -12.24 -3.60
C TRP A 242 4.00 -11.18 -2.64
N LEU A 243 4.46 -11.13 -1.39
CA LEU A 243 4.01 -10.12 -0.42
C LEU A 243 4.36 -8.69 -0.83
N LYS A 244 5.53 -8.48 -1.46
CA LYS A 244 5.95 -7.17 -1.97
C LYS A 244 5.10 -6.75 -3.18
N ASP A 245 4.84 -7.67 -4.12
CA ASP A 245 4.07 -7.42 -5.33
C ASP A 245 2.60 -7.11 -5.01
N CYS A 246 2.06 -7.72 -3.94
CA CYS A 246 0.75 -7.34 -3.39
C CYS A 246 0.74 -5.97 -2.70
N GLY A 247 1.90 -5.37 -2.43
CA GLY A 247 1.99 -4.12 -1.67
C GLY A 247 1.72 -4.26 -0.17
N LEU A 248 1.66 -5.49 0.36
CA LEU A 248 1.37 -5.75 1.77
C LEU A 248 2.58 -5.54 2.67
N VAL A 249 3.78 -5.67 2.10
CA VAL A 249 5.05 -5.41 2.79
C VAL A 249 5.95 -4.53 1.97
N GLN A 250 6.79 -3.77 2.68
CA GLN A 250 7.81 -2.90 2.11
C GLN A 250 9.17 -3.27 2.69
N SER A 251 10.19 -3.35 1.84
CA SER A 251 11.57 -3.56 2.28
C SER A 251 12.36 -2.27 2.16
N VAL A 252 13.07 -1.94 3.22
CA VAL A 252 14.07 -0.87 3.23
C VAL A 252 15.43 -1.53 3.27
N ASN A 253 16.21 -1.36 2.21
CA ASN A 253 17.50 -2.05 2.05
C ASN A 253 18.63 -1.27 2.73
N CYS A 254 19.65 -2.00 3.22
CA CYS A 254 20.84 -1.41 3.80
C CYS A 254 21.71 -0.81 2.69
N VAL A 255 22.37 0.32 2.97
CA VAL A 255 23.49 0.78 2.16
C VAL A 255 24.82 0.55 2.89
N LYS A 256 25.84 0.05 2.17
CA LYS A 256 27.19 -0.16 2.73
C LYS A 256 27.89 1.13 3.12
N ALA A 257 27.53 2.22 2.45
CA ALA A 257 28.01 3.56 2.75
C ALA A 257 26.94 4.59 2.37
N PRO A 258 26.68 5.61 3.23
CA PRO A 258 25.76 6.69 2.94
C PRO A 258 26.40 7.69 1.97
N LYS A 259 26.54 7.30 0.71
CA LYS A 259 27.15 8.09 -0.37
C LYS A 259 26.22 8.16 -1.58
N TYR A 260 26.32 9.25 -2.31
CA TYR A 260 25.59 9.46 -3.56
C TYR A 260 26.18 8.64 -4.72
N PRO A 261 25.37 8.00 -5.57
CA PRO A 261 23.94 7.71 -5.36
C PRO A 261 23.75 6.53 -4.40
N LEU A 262 22.81 6.61 -3.46
CA LEU A 262 22.57 5.60 -2.43
C LEU A 262 22.38 4.20 -3.02
N LYS A 263 21.64 4.10 -4.11
CA LYS A 263 21.34 2.83 -4.79
C LYS A 263 22.60 2.06 -5.27
N ALA A 264 23.68 2.77 -5.60
CA ALA A 264 24.94 2.14 -6.00
C ALA A 264 25.66 1.44 -4.83
N PHE A 265 25.31 1.76 -3.60
CA PHE A 265 25.90 1.18 -2.39
C PHE A 265 24.94 0.22 -1.67
N GLU A 266 23.83 -0.14 -2.31
CA GLU A 266 22.81 -1.03 -1.74
C GLU A 266 23.36 -2.43 -1.44
N ASP A 267 22.99 -2.97 -0.28
CA ASP A 267 23.24 -4.35 0.12
C ASP A 267 21.93 -5.14 0.08
N MET A 268 21.70 -5.85 -1.03
CA MET A 268 20.52 -6.67 -1.25
C MET A 268 20.35 -7.80 -0.23
N SER A 269 21.41 -8.13 0.55
CA SER A 269 21.35 -9.19 1.57
C SER A 269 20.87 -8.70 2.93
N ALA A 270 20.75 -7.39 3.11
CA ALA A 270 20.44 -6.77 4.39
C ALA A 270 19.29 -5.77 4.23
N PHE A 271 18.14 -6.06 4.82
CA PHE A 271 16.98 -5.20 4.75
C PHE A 271 16.15 -5.25 6.03
N LYS A 272 15.36 -4.21 6.27
CA LYS A 272 14.25 -4.17 7.22
C LYS A 272 12.95 -4.46 6.45
N LEU A 273 12.00 -5.14 7.08
CA LEU A 273 10.72 -5.47 6.47
C LEU A 273 9.58 -4.85 7.28
N PHE A 274 8.81 -4.00 6.64
CA PHE A 274 7.67 -3.29 7.21
C PHE A 274 6.37 -3.78 6.58
N ILE A 275 5.24 -3.62 7.28
CA ILE A 275 3.93 -3.86 6.68
C ILE A 275 3.36 -2.57 6.06
N VAL A 276 2.24 -2.71 5.38
CA VAL A 276 1.59 -1.61 4.67
C VAL A 276 1.10 -0.48 5.58
N ASP A 277 0.72 -0.79 6.84
CA ASP A 277 0.05 0.17 7.73
C ASP A 277 0.40 -0.01 9.21
N VAL A 278 0.60 1.11 9.92
CA VAL A 278 0.99 1.13 11.34
C VAL A 278 -0.13 0.61 12.26
N GLY A 279 -1.40 0.90 11.95
CA GLY A 279 -2.55 0.43 12.71
C GLY A 279 -2.72 -1.09 12.59
N LEU A 280 -2.48 -1.63 11.40
CA LEU A 280 -2.47 -3.09 11.20
C LEU A 280 -1.31 -3.75 11.96
N LEU A 281 -0.13 -3.12 12.03
CA LEU A 281 0.97 -3.62 12.87
C LEU A 281 0.57 -3.63 14.36
N ALA A 282 -0.08 -2.57 14.83
CA ALA A 282 -0.60 -2.50 16.19
C ALA A 282 -1.65 -3.59 16.45
N ALA A 283 -2.51 -3.90 15.47
CA ALA A 283 -3.50 -4.95 15.54
C ALA A 283 -2.88 -6.37 15.57
N MET A 284 -1.86 -6.62 14.76
CA MET A 284 -1.12 -7.91 14.75
C MET A 284 -0.46 -8.23 16.09
N ASN A 285 -0.16 -7.21 16.90
CA ASN A 285 0.46 -7.35 18.22
C ASN A 285 -0.56 -7.20 19.37
N ASP A 286 -1.86 -7.14 19.08
CA ASP A 286 -2.92 -6.92 20.07
C ASP A 286 -2.64 -5.73 21.02
N VAL A 287 -2.05 -4.64 20.49
CA VAL A 287 -1.74 -3.44 21.28
C VAL A 287 -3.03 -2.81 21.79
N ASP A 288 -3.15 -2.66 23.11
CA ASP A 288 -4.32 -2.05 23.77
C ASP A 288 -4.31 -0.52 23.55
N ALA A 289 -5.46 0.03 23.12
CA ALA A 289 -5.63 1.46 22.89
C ALA A 289 -5.27 2.30 24.11
N ARG A 290 -5.62 1.83 25.32
CA ARG A 290 -5.38 2.52 26.60
C ARG A 290 -3.88 2.68 26.89
N ILE A 291 -3.06 1.70 26.50
CA ILE A 291 -1.62 1.74 26.68
C ILE A 291 -1.02 2.78 25.73
N LEU A 292 -1.45 2.78 24.47
CA LEU A 292 -0.95 3.70 23.44
C LEU A 292 -1.34 5.15 23.72
N LEU A 293 -2.60 5.38 24.06
CA LEU A 293 -3.13 6.72 24.28
C LEU A 293 -2.61 7.38 25.57
N LYS A 294 -2.41 6.59 26.65
CA LYS A 294 -1.91 7.14 27.94
C LYS A 294 -0.41 7.37 27.96
N GLY A 295 0.36 6.83 27.03
CA GLY A 295 1.80 7.04 26.95
C GLY A 295 2.59 6.45 28.11
N ASN A 296 2.20 5.26 28.61
CA ASN A 296 2.88 4.58 29.71
C ASN A 296 4.29 4.11 29.33
N ASP A 297 5.24 4.20 30.27
CA ASP A 297 6.64 3.77 30.10
C ASP A 297 6.79 2.26 29.80
N ILE A 298 5.80 1.44 30.17
CA ILE A 298 5.73 -0.02 29.87
C ILE A 298 5.75 -0.29 28.36
N PHE A 299 5.35 0.70 27.55
CA PHE A 299 5.26 0.58 26.10
C PHE A 299 6.54 1.08 25.37
N SER A 300 7.58 1.51 26.13
CA SER A 300 8.75 2.20 25.55
C SER A 300 9.51 1.35 24.50
N GLU A 301 9.67 0.06 24.72
CA GLU A 301 10.38 -0.84 23.80
C GLU A 301 9.65 -1.03 22.47
N TYR A 302 8.33 -1.27 22.51
CA TYR A 302 7.54 -1.47 21.30
C TYR A 302 7.21 -0.16 20.57
N LYS A 303 7.24 0.97 21.28
CA LYS A 303 7.05 2.31 20.70
C LYS A 303 8.03 2.59 19.56
N GLY A 304 9.27 2.14 19.68
CA GLY A 304 10.26 2.25 18.62
C GLY A 304 9.83 1.55 17.32
N ALA A 305 9.25 0.34 17.41
CA ALA A 305 8.75 -0.40 16.25
C ALA A 305 7.64 0.35 15.51
N LEU A 306 6.64 0.87 16.26
CA LEU A 306 5.56 1.65 15.68
C LEU A 306 6.06 2.99 15.09
N THR A 307 7.05 3.63 15.74
CA THR A 307 7.62 4.89 15.26
C THR A 307 8.35 4.70 13.93
N GLU A 308 9.16 3.65 13.80
CA GLU A 308 9.81 3.35 12.51
C GLU A 308 8.81 2.92 11.44
N GLN A 309 7.83 2.08 11.80
CA GLN A 309 6.75 1.73 10.87
C GLN A 309 6.02 2.98 10.37
N TYR A 310 5.68 3.90 11.27
CA TYR A 310 5.08 5.17 10.93
C TYR A 310 5.98 6.01 10.02
N ALA A 311 7.23 6.22 10.41
CA ALA A 311 8.17 7.02 9.62
C ALA A 311 8.36 6.45 8.21
N MET A 312 8.53 5.13 8.08
CA MET A 312 8.59 4.45 6.79
C MET A 312 7.34 4.72 5.97
N GLN A 313 6.15 4.54 6.55
CA GLN A 313 4.86 4.74 5.88
C GLN A 313 4.66 6.17 5.38
N GLN A 314 5.14 7.18 6.11
CA GLN A 314 5.05 8.58 5.68
C GLN A 314 6.05 8.91 4.57
N LEU A 315 7.30 8.45 4.69
CA LEU A 315 8.40 8.83 3.80
C LEU A 315 8.37 8.10 2.46
N MET A 316 7.88 6.85 2.42
CA MET A 316 7.90 6.02 1.22
C MET A 316 6.94 6.49 0.11
N ILE A 317 6.04 7.43 0.40
CA ILE A 317 5.09 7.95 -0.58
C ILE A 317 5.85 8.65 -1.71
N ASP A 318 6.83 9.47 -1.34
CA ASP A 318 7.56 10.33 -2.27
C ASP A 318 9.02 9.90 -2.48
N HIS A 319 9.56 8.98 -1.66
CA HIS A 319 10.98 8.65 -1.65
C HIS A 319 11.26 7.15 -1.66
N GLU A 320 12.30 6.73 -2.38
CA GLU A 320 12.92 5.42 -2.20
C GLU A 320 13.76 5.46 -0.91
N LEU A 321 13.51 4.52 0.01
CA LEU A 321 14.11 4.52 1.33
C LEU A 321 15.22 3.48 1.46
N PHE A 322 16.28 3.87 2.14
CA PHE A 322 17.38 3.02 2.56
C PHE A 322 17.65 3.21 4.05
N TYR A 323 18.46 2.33 4.64
CA TYR A 323 19.01 2.55 5.97
C TYR A 323 20.51 2.28 5.96
N TRP A 324 21.20 2.78 6.96
CA TRP A 324 22.62 2.47 7.16
C TRP A 324 22.88 2.04 8.58
N SER A 325 23.69 0.99 8.75
CA SER A 325 24.20 0.58 10.05
C SER A 325 25.68 0.29 9.98
N LYS A 326 26.40 0.74 11.01
CA LYS A 326 27.83 0.44 11.15
C LYS A 326 28.02 -1.05 11.46
N PRO A 327 29.04 -1.71 10.92
CA PRO A 327 29.42 -3.05 11.37
C PRO A 327 29.53 -3.08 12.91
N ASN A 328 28.92 -4.09 13.54
CA ASN A 328 28.76 -4.25 15.01
C ASN A 328 27.70 -3.35 15.68
N SER A 329 26.76 -2.79 14.91
CA SER A 329 25.59 -2.06 15.42
C SER A 329 25.90 -0.91 16.40
N GLN A 330 27.06 -0.26 16.27
CA GLN A 330 27.45 0.86 17.12
C GLN A 330 26.84 2.21 16.70
N ALA A 331 26.31 2.30 15.50
CA ALA A 331 25.59 3.47 14.98
C ALA A 331 24.66 3.01 13.85
N GLU A 332 23.48 3.59 13.81
CA GLU A 332 22.47 3.31 12.79
C GLU A 332 21.79 4.60 12.38
N ILE A 333 21.42 4.69 11.10
CA ILE A 333 20.49 5.69 10.56
C ILE A 333 19.32 4.91 10.02
N ASP A 334 18.15 5.10 10.63
CA ASP A 334 16.95 4.30 10.35
C ASP A 334 16.44 4.50 8.94
N PHE A 335 16.49 5.74 8.43
CA PHE A 335 16.08 6.06 7.06
C PHE A 335 17.06 7.05 6.42
N LEU A 336 17.44 6.71 5.21
CA LEU A 336 18.17 7.56 4.28
C LEU A 336 17.34 7.66 3.01
N MET A 337 17.22 8.86 2.49
CA MET A 337 16.61 9.15 1.20
C MET A 337 17.53 10.06 0.42
N GLN A 338 17.42 9.98 -0.90
CA GLN A 338 18.16 10.83 -1.80
C GLN A 338 17.20 11.87 -2.36
N ASP A 339 17.53 13.13 -2.19
CA ASP A 339 16.82 14.26 -2.75
C ASP A 339 17.53 14.79 -4.02
N GLU A 340 16.91 15.74 -4.73
CA GLU A 340 17.48 16.34 -5.94
C GLU A 340 18.82 17.04 -5.68
N ASP A 341 19.05 17.49 -4.46
CA ASP A 341 20.28 18.15 -4.02
C ASP A 341 21.36 17.19 -3.45
N GLY A 342 21.12 15.91 -3.42
CA GLY A 342 22.10 14.86 -3.01
C GLY A 342 21.73 14.07 -1.75
#